data_52ea454dfac4eb0150140c81b8971955
#
_entry.id   52ea454dfac4eb0150140c81b8971955
#
_cell.length_a   1.000
_cell.length_b   1.000
_cell.length_c   1.000
_cell.angle_alpha   90.00
_cell.angle_beta   90.00
_cell.angle_gamma   90.00
#
_symmetry.space_group_name_H-M   'P 1'
#
loop_
_entity.id
_entity.type
_entity.pdbx_description
1 polymer ?
#
loop_
_entity_poly.entity_id
_entity_poly.type
_entity_poly.pdbx_seq_one_letter_code
_entity_poly.pdbx_strand_id
1 'polypeptide(L)'
;MADPNIVLVRIDNRLVHGQVGCQWVGIANPNLIVVADDEAASDPIQQSLMKMTADSMGVGIRFFTVQKTIDIIHNASPKQRIFIVVRTPAQARTLIENGVPI
;
A
#
# COMPACT_ATOMS: atom_id res chain seq x y z
N MET A 1 -10.98 -12.83 -14.50
CA MET A 1 -9.68 -12.62 -13.86
C MET A 1 -9.86 -12.69 -12.35
N ALA A 2 -8.85 -13.22 -11.66
CA ALA A 2 -8.91 -13.27 -10.21
C ALA A 2 -8.76 -11.87 -9.63
N ASP A 3 -9.45 -11.60 -8.51
CA ASP A 3 -9.29 -10.36 -7.77
C ASP A 3 -7.88 -10.29 -7.16
N PRO A 4 -7.33 -9.09 -6.98
CA PRO A 4 -6.05 -8.96 -6.27
C PRO A 4 -6.18 -9.44 -4.82
N ASN A 5 -5.11 -10.01 -4.29
CA ASN A 5 -5.09 -10.50 -2.91
C ASN A 5 -4.65 -9.36 -1.99
N ILE A 6 -5.61 -8.60 -1.50
CA ILE A 6 -5.36 -7.50 -0.57
C ILE A 6 -5.53 -8.05 0.85
N VAL A 7 -4.43 -8.24 1.55
CA VAL A 7 -4.43 -8.88 2.88
C VAL A 7 -4.69 -7.90 4.01
N LEU A 8 -4.42 -6.60 3.80
CA LEU A 8 -4.62 -5.59 4.82
C LEU A 8 -4.70 -4.21 4.16
N VAL A 9 -5.53 -3.33 4.73
CA VAL A 9 -5.57 -1.91 4.40
C VAL A 9 -5.48 -1.12 5.69
N ARG A 10 -4.55 -0.16 5.74
CA ARG A 10 -4.37 0.70 6.91
C ARG A 10 -4.44 2.17 6.52
N ILE A 11 -5.01 2.95 7.42
CA ILE A 11 -5.05 4.41 7.33
C ILE A 11 -4.05 4.93 8.34
N ASP A 12 -2.98 5.58 7.89
CA ASP A 12 -1.95 6.14 8.75
C ASP A 12 -1.42 7.42 8.13
N ASN A 13 -1.55 8.53 8.86
CA ASN A 13 -1.13 9.84 8.35
C ASN A 13 0.38 9.95 8.12
N ARG A 14 1.16 9.01 8.62
CA ARG A 14 2.60 8.90 8.36
C ARG A 14 2.96 7.82 7.35
N LEU A 15 1.94 7.13 6.82
CA LEU A 15 2.10 6.02 5.87
C LEU A 15 3.00 4.92 6.44
N VAL A 16 4.03 4.48 5.69
CA VAL A 16 4.90 3.39 6.14
C VAL A 16 6.02 3.96 7.01
N HIS A 17 6.04 3.60 8.29
CA HIS A 17 7.06 4.08 9.21
C HIS A 17 7.32 3.07 10.32
N GLY A 18 8.57 2.93 10.69
CA GLY A 18 9.09 2.31 11.90
C GLY A 18 8.40 1.03 12.37
N GLN A 19 8.27 0.94 13.68
CA GLN A 19 7.81 -0.26 14.37
C GLN A 19 6.36 -0.63 14.07
N VAL A 20 5.50 0.34 13.81
CA VAL A 20 4.09 0.08 13.51
C VAL A 20 3.97 -0.70 12.21
N GLY A 21 4.72 -0.30 11.19
CA GLY A 21 4.78 -1.05 9.94
C GLY A 21 5.23 -2.49 10.15
N CYS A 22 6.26 -2.69 10.97
CA CYS A 22 6.78 -4.04 11.27
C CYS A 22 5.73 -4.94 11.91
N GLN A 23 4.93 -4.41 12.83
CA GLN A 23 3.87 -5.19 13.48
C GLN A 23 2.82 -5.68 12.49
N TRP A 24 2.36 -4.80 11.60
CA TRP A 24 1.32 -5.15 10.64
C TRP A 24 1.84 -6.12 9.57
N VAL A 25 3.09 -5.97 9.14
CA VAL A 25 3.73 -6.92 8.23
C VAL A 25 3.80 -8.30 8.88
N GLY A 26 4.16 -8.37 10.16
CA GLY A 26 4.22 -9.64 10.88
C GLY A 26 2.87 -10.34 11.00
N ILE A 27 1.78 -9.59 11.14
CA ILE A 27 0.42 -10.14 11.28
C ILE A 27 -0.15 -10.56 9.92
N ALA A 28 -0.11 -9.66 8.93
CA ALA A 28 -0.75 -9.86 7.63
C ALA A 28 0.11 -10.68 6.66
N ASN A 29 1.40 -10.74 6.90
CA ASN A 29 2.37 -11.45 6.07
C ASN A 29 2.30 -11.03 4.58
N PRO A 30 2.30 -9.72 4.26
CA PRO A 30 2.30 -9.28 2.87
C PRO A 30 3.67 -9.48 2.24
N ASN A 31 3.72 -9.52 0.92
CA ASN A 31 4.98 -9.47 0.19
C ASN A 31 5.13 -8.19 -0.63
N LEU A 32 4.11 -7.35 -0.66
CA LEU A 32 4.13 -6.07 -1.37
C LEU A 32 3.32 -5.03 -0.60
N ILE A 33 3.92 -3.87 -0.38
CA ILE A 33 3.22 -2.71 0.16
C ILE A 33 2.89 -1.77 -1.00
N VAL A 34 1.64 -1.34 -1.10
CA VAL A 34 1.21 -0.31 -2.04
C VAL A 34 0.81 0.93 -1.25
N VAL A 35 1.57 2.00 -1.44
CA VAL A 35 1.25 3.30 -0.85
C VAL A 35 0.40 4.07 -1.86
N ALA A 36 -0.88 4.24 -1.56
CA ALA A 36 -1.84 4.94 -2.42
C ALA A 36 -2.05 6.35 -1.87
N ASP A 37 -1.17 7.25 -2.25
CA ASP A 37 -1.20 8.63 -1.78
C ASP A 37 -0.55 9.54 -2.84
N ASP A 38 -1.29 10.56 -3.26
CA ASP A 38 -0.86 11.45 -4.35
C ASP A 38 0.43 12.22 -3.99
N GLU A 39 0.56 12.66 -2.75
CA GLU A 39 1.74 13.37 -2.29
C GLU A 39 2.97 12.47 -2.30
N ALA A 40 2.85 11.29 -1.70
CA ALA A 40 3.97 10.33 -1.65
C ALA A 40 4.36 9.84 -3.03
N ALA A 41 3.40 9.71 -3.94
CA ALA A 41 3.65 9.28 -5.31
C ALA A 41 4.53 10.25 -6.09
N SER A 42 4.62 11.51 -5.65
CA SER A 42 5.43 12.54 -6.29
C SER A 42 6.60 13.05 -5.43
N ASP A 43 6.84 12.43 -4.28
CA ASP A 43 7.88 12.89 -3.33
C ASP A 43 9.00 11.85 -3.19
N PRO A 44 10.14 12.02 -3.90
CA PRO A 44 11.24 11.06 -3.84
C PRO A 44 11.85 10.90 -2.45
N ILE A 45 11.80 11.94 -1.62
CA ILE A 45 12.36 11.89 -0.26
C ILE A 45 11.52 10.96 0.61
N GLN A 46 10.21 11.13 0.60
CA GLN A 46 9.30 10.24 1.33
C GLN A 46 9.42 8.79 0.82
N GLN A 47 9.51 8.62 -0.49
CA GLN A 47 9.66 7.29 -1.10
C GLN A 47 10.95 6.59 -0.62
N SER A 48 12.06 7.32 -0.57
CA SER A 48 13.34 6.75 -0.11
C SER A 48 13.26 6.28 1.34
N LEU A 49 12.66 7.08 2.21
CA LEU A 49 12.52 6.73 3.63
C LEU A 49 11.63 5.51 3.82
N MET A 50 10.50 5.46 3.13
CA MET A 50 9.58 4.33 3.21
C MET A 50 10.18 3.06 2.61
N LYS A 51 10.95 3.21 1.53
CA LYS A 51 11.64 2.08 0.91
C LYS A 51 12.65 1.46 1.84
N MET A 52 13.41 2.26 2.57
CA MET A 52 14.35 1.75 3.57
C MET A 52 13.62 0.91 4.62
N THR A 53 12.47 1.38 5.09
CA THR A 53 11.66 0.64 6.06
C THR A 53 11.17 -0.70 5.46
N ALA A 54 10.64 -0.68 4.25
CA ALA A 54 10.17 -1.89 3.59
C ALA A 54 11.30 -2.89 3.34
N ASP A 55 12.46 -2.40 2.91
CA ASP A 55 13.64 -3.25 2.68
C ASP A 55 14.06 -3.95 3.99
N SER A 56 13.99 -3.24 5.12
CA SER A 56 14.35 -3.83 6.42
C SER A 56 13.38 -4.94 6.82
N MET A 57 12.17 -4.93 6.31
CA MET A 57 11.15 -5.95 6.57
C MET A 57 11.13 -7.07 5.51
N GLY A 58 11.93 -6.94 4.46
CA GLY A 58 12.00 -7.93 3.40
C GLY A 58 10.78 -7.93 2.47
N VAL A 59 10.08 -6.80 2.33
CA VAL A 59 8.90 -6.69 1.46
C VAL A 59 9.14 -5.67 0.37
N GLY A 60 8.49 -5.87 -0.79
CA GLY A 60 8.49 -4.88 -1.86
C GLY A 60 7.59 -3.70 -1.53
N ILE A 61 7.82 -2.57 -2.18
CA ILE A 61 6.99 -1.38 -2.00
C ILE A 61 6.80 -0.67 -3.33
N ARG A 62 5.61 -0.13 -3.54
CA ARG A 62 5.26 0.69 -4.71
C ARG A 62 4.50 1.92 -4.25
N PHE A 63 4.71 3.01 -4.96
CA PHE A 63 4.07 4.30 -4.67
C PHE A 63 3.23 4.71 -5.85
N PHE A 64 1.93 4.87 -5.64
CA PHE A 64 0.98 5.25 -6.69
C PHE A 64 0.08 6.36 -6.18
N THR A 65 -0.42 7.18 -7.10
CA THR A 65 -1.55 8.04 -6.77
C THR A 65 -2.76 7.16 -6.47
N VAL A 66 -3.76 7.71 -5.81
CA VAL A 66 -5.00 6.97 -5.54
C VAL A 66 -5.62 6.50 -6.87
N GLN A 67 -5.66 7.38 -7.88
CA GLN A 67 -6.23 7.02 -9.18
C GLN A 67 -5.42 5.91 -9.86
N LYS A 68 -4.11 5.98 -9.83
CA LYS A 68 -3.24 4.95 -10.41
C LYS A 68 -3.47 3.60 -9.74
N THR A 69 -3.64 3.60 -8.42
CA THR A 69 -3.94 2.37 -7.67
C THR A 69 -5.25 1.75 -8.17
N ILE A 70 -6.29 2.56 -8.33
CA ILE A 70 -7.58 2.10 -8.86
C ILE A 70 -7.40 1.46 -10.23
N ASP A 71 -6.61 2.11 -11.10
CA ASP A 71 -6.44 1.68 -12.49
C ASP A 71 -5.70 0.37 -12.62
N ILE A 72 -4.73 0.09 -11.75
CA ILE A 72 -3.80 -1.03 -11.95
C ILE A 72 -3.93 -2.17 -10.94
N ILE A 73 -4.68 -1.99 -9.85
CA ILE A 73 -4.71 -2.98 -8.77
C ILE A 73 -5.21 -4.36 -9.26
N HIS A 74 -6.13 -4.38 -10.21
CA HIS A 74 -6.67 -5.62 -10.77
C HIS A 74 -5.67 -6.37 -11.66
N ASN A 75 -4.56 -5.73 -12.02
CA ASN A 75 -3.48 -6.36 -12.78
C ASN A 75 -2.47 -7.07 -11.88
N ALA A 76 -2.65 -7.00 -10.57
CA ALA A 76 -1.73 -7.64 -9.63
C ALA A 76 -1.79 -9.15 -9.77
N SER A 77 -0.63 -9.80 -9.63
CA SER A 77 -0.54 -11.26 -9.64
C SER A 77 -1.26 -11.84 -8.40
N PRO A 78 -1.97 -12.98 -8.53
CA PRO A 78 -2.54 -13.65 -7.37
C PRO A 78 -1.51 -14.08 -6.32
N LYS A 79 -0.23 -14.15 -6.69
CA LYS A 79 0.87 -14.46 -5.77
C LYS A 79 1.28 -13.27 -4.92
N GLN A 80 0.86 -12.06 -5.28
CA GLN A 80 1.16 -10.86 -4.50
C GLN A 80 0.16 -10.74 -3.36
N ARG A 81 0.69 -10.72 -2.13
CA ARG A 81 -0.10 -10.43 -0.93
C ARG A 81 0.10 -8.96 -0.60
N ILE A 82 -0.91 -8.16 -0.90
CA ILE A 82 -0.81 -6.70 -0.95
C ILE A 82 -1.29 -6.08 0.36
N PHE A 83 -0.46 -5.23 0.93
CA PHE A 83 -0.80 -4.37 2.04
C PHE A 83 -0.94 -2.94 1.48
N ILE A 84 -2.16 -2.40 1.49
CA ILE A 84 -2.41 -1.04 1.03
C ILE A 84 -2.35 -0.09 2.21
N VAL A 85 -1.57 0.97 2.07
CA VAL A 85 -1.47 2.04 3.07
C VAL A 85 -1.95 3.33 2.43
N VAL A 86 -2.88 4.02 3.09
CA VAL A 86 -3.36 5.33 2.69
C VAL A 86 -3.19 6.30 3.84
N ARG A 87 -3.17 7.60 3.54
CA ARG A 87 -2.94 8.64 4.53
C ARG A 87 -4.22 9.02 5.29
N THR A 88 -5.37 8.98 4.62
CA THR A 88 -6.63 9.48 5.18
C THR A 88 -7.78 8.49 4.94
N PRO A 89 -8.84 8.56 5.78
CA PRO A 89 -10.06 7.75 5.53
C PRO A 89 -10.72 8.06 4.19
N ALA A 90 -10.63 9.30 3.70
CA ALA A 90 -11.19 9.69 2.42
C ALA A 90 -10.54 8.92 1.26
N GLN A 91 -9.22 8.72 1.31
CA GLN A 91 -8.50 7.93 0.30
C GLN A 91 -8.97 6.48 0.30
N ALA A 92 -9.12 5.88 1.49
CA ALA A 92 -9.62 4.51 1.61
C ALA A 92 -11.03 4.38 1.02
N ARG A 93 -11.90 5.35 1.31
CA ARG A 93 -13.25 5.39 0.77
C ARG A 93 -13.23 5.47 -0.76
N THR A 94 -12.38 6.32 -1.32
CA THR A 94 -12.25 6.47 -2.77
C THR A 94 -11.85 5.14 -3.42
N LEU A 95 -10.92 4.41 -2.83
CA LEU A 95 -10.53 3.09 -3.34
C LEU A 95 -11.72 2.12 -3.34
N ILE A 96 -12.45 2.04 -2.24
CA ILE A 96 -13.60 1.14 -2.11
C ILE A 96 -14.68 1.50 -3.14
N GLU A 97 -15.02 2.77 -3.27
CA GLU A 97 -16.07 3.25 -4.17
C GLU A 97 -15.73 3.01 -5.65
N ASN A 98 -14.45 2.86 -5.98
CA ASN A 98 -13.99 2.63 -7.34
C ASN A 98 -13.59 1.18 -7.60
N GLY A 99 -14.06 0.25 -6.77
CA GLY A 99 -13.97 -1.17 -7.06
C GLY A 99 -12.71 -1.88 -6.57
N VAL A 100 -11.90 -1.24 -5.74
CA VAL A 100 -10.77 -1.93 -5.11
C VAL A 100 -11.33 -2.91 -4.07
N PRO A 101 -11.05 -4.21 -4.17
CA PRO A 101 -11.67 -5.22 -3.32
C PRO A 101 -10.99 -5.28 -1.94
N ILE A 102 -11.49 -4.48 -1.04
CA ILE A 102 -10.97 -4.38 0.32
C ILE A 102 -11.85 -5.17 1.28
#